data_9c73267541a3fae0e220736318b62f2f
#
_entry.id   9c73267541a3fae0e220736318b62f2f
#
_cell.length_a   1.000
_cell.length_b   1.000
_cell.length_c   1.000
_cell.angle_alpha   90.00
_cell.angle_beta   90.00
_cell.angle_gamma   90.00
#
_symmetry.space_group_name_H-M   'P 1'
#
loop_
_entity.id
_entity.type
_entity.pdbx_description
1 polymer ?
#
loop_
_entity_poly.entity_id
_entity_poly.type
_entity_poly.pdbx_seq_one_letter_code
_entity_poly.pdbx_strand_id
1 'polypeptide(L)'
;MSGAAYLCAKAAYASGCGLVRIFTPEENRAILQTQLPEAVITAYSSKKAEAPQLLEAMSWADTIVCGPGIGTPDTAAGMVRTVIKNAAVPVLLDADALNVIAKDTNLLLLPHTELVVTPHLGEMSRLTGDSCLLYTSDAADDRI
;
A
#
# COMPACT_ATOMS: atom_id res chain seq x y z
N MET A 1 -10.54 -0.05 3.93
CA MET A 1 -11.26 1.21 4.31
C MET A 1 -11.30 2.14 3.10
N SER A 2 -12.51 2.54 2.65
CA SER A 2 -12.69 3.40 1.46
C SER A 2 -12.04 4.78 1.59
N GLY A 3 -12.07 5.39 2.78
CA GLY A 3 -11.49 6.71 3.00
C GLY A 3 -9.98 6.79 2.77
N ALA A 4 -9.21 5.78 3.18
CA ALA A 4 -7.77 5.73 2.93
C ALA A 4 -7.46 5.58 1.42
N ALA A 5 -8.20 4.71 0.72
CA ALA A 5 -8.09 4.57 -0.72
C ALA A 5 -8.44 5.87 -1.46
N TYR A 6 -9.48 6.57 -1.01
CA TYR A 6 -9.86 7.89 -1.54
C TYR A 6 -8.74 8.91 -1.38
N LEU A 7 -8.19 9.06 -0.16
CA LEU A 7 -7.14 10.03 0.12
C LEU A 7 -5.87 9.75 -0.68
N CYS A 8 -5.48 8.48 -0.79
CA CYS A 8 -4.35 8.06 -1.59
C CYS A 8 -4.54 8.41 -3.08
N ALA A 9 -5.68 8.05 -3.66
CA ALA A 9 -5.98 8.33 -5.07
C ALA A 9 -6.10 9.84 -5.35
N LYS A 10 -6.71 10.60 -4.43
CA LYS A 10 -6.79 12.05 -4.52
C LYS A 10 -5.42 12.71 -4.47
N ALA A 11 -4.51 12.21 -3.60
CA ALA A 11 -3.14 12.68 -3.54
C ALA A 11 -2.40 12.41 -4.85
N ALA A 12 -2.58 11.23 -5.46
CA ALA A 12 -1.99 10.90 -6.75
C ALA A 12 -2.42 11.89 -7.84
N TYR A 13 -3.72 12.19 -7.97
CA TYR A 13 -4.20 13.21 -8.90
C TYR A 13 -3.63 14.60 -8.59
N ALA A 14 -3.59 14.99 -7.32
CA ALA A 14 -3.03 16.27 -6.92
C ALA A 14 -1.52 16.40 -7.22
N SER A 15 -0.82 15.26 -7.29
CA SER A 15 0.60 15.18 -7.66
C SER A 15 0.83 15.13 -9.18
N GLY A 16 -0.24 15.15 -9.99
CA GLY A 16 -0.14 15.21 -11.45
C GLY A 16 -0.29 13.89 -12.18
N CYS A 17 -0.73 12.80 -11.49
CA CYS A 17 -1.05 11.56 -12.19
C CYS A 17 -2.20 11.78 -13.18
N GLY A 18 -2.02 11.35 -14.43
CA GLY A 18 -3.03 11.48 -15.48
C GLY A 18 -4.19 10.51 -15.29
N LEU A 19 -3.92 9.29 -14.85
CA LEU A 19 -4.92 8.26 -14.56
C LEU A 19 -4.61 7.56 -13.25
N VAL A 20 -5.65 7.24 -12.47
CA VAL A 20 -5.53 6.47 -11.24
C VAL A 20 -6.49 5.29 -11.28
N ARG A 21 -5.97 4.10 -11.03
CA ARG A 21 -6.77 2.89 -10.84
C ARG A 21 -6.77 2.50 -9.37
N ILE A 22 -7.93 2.23 -8.81
CA ILE A 22 -8.10 1.76 -7.45
C ILE A 22 -8.53 0.29 -7.48
N PHE A 23 -7.70 -0.59 -6.92
CA PHE A 23 -8.03 -1.99 -6.69
C PHE A 23 -8.59 -2.14 -5.28
N THR A 24 -9.86 -2.47 -5.13
CA THR A 24 -10.58 -2.37 -3.86
C THR A 24 -11.68 -3.43 -3.72
N PRO A 25 -12.12 -3.78 -2.49
CA PRO A 25 -13.32 -4.59 -2.31
C PRO A 25 -14.56 -3.96 -2.93
N GLU A 26 -15.47 -4.80 -3.45
CA GLU A 26 -16.71 -4.35 -4.13
C GLU A 26 -17.56 -3.42 -3.26
N GLU A 27 -17.56 -3.61 -1.95
CA GLU A 27 -18.30 -2.78 -0.99
C GLU A 27 -17.86 -1.30 -0.99
N ASN A 28 -16.64 -1.03 -1.45
CA ASN A 28 -16.11 0.32 -1.54
C ASN A 28 -16.42 1.01 -2.87
N ARG A 29 -16.84 0.26 -3.91
CA ARG A 29 -17.03 0.77 -5.27
C ARG A 29 -17.91 2.02 -5.31
N ALA A 30 -19.12 1.91 -4.78
CA ALA A 30 -20.09 3.02 -4.85
C ALA A 30 -19.58 4.29 -4.15
N ILE A 31 -18.93 4.12 -2.99
CA ILE A 31 -18.37 5.23 -2.21
C ILE A 31 -17.26 5.92 -3.00
N LEU A 32 -16.32 5.16 -3.54
CA LEU A 32 -15.17 5.69 -4.27
C LEU A 32 -15.60 6.32 -5.60
N GLN A 33 -16.51 5.69 -6.33
CA GLN A 33 -17.03 6.21 -7.60
C GLN A 33 -17.78 7.53 -7.41
N THR A 34 -18.46 7.72 -6.28
CA THR A 34 -19.15 8.98 -5.95
C THR A 34 -18.15 10.08 -5.57
N GLN A 35 -17.10 9.72 -4.84
CA GLN A 35 -16.12 10.68 -4.33
C GLN A 35 -15.04 11.05 -5.36
N LEU A 36 -14.72 10.14 -6.27
CA LEU A 36 -13.67 10.26 -7.27
C LEU A 36 -14.15 9.64 -8.60
N PRO A 37 -15.10 10.28 -9.30
CA PRO A 37 -15.70 9.72 -10.51
C PRO A 37 -14.69 9.54 -11.66
N GLU A 38 -13.58 10.27 -11.66
CA GLU A 38 -12.49 10.18 -12.62
C GLU A 38 -11.60 8.95 -12.43
N ALA A 39 -11.64 8.29 -11.26
CA ALA A 39 -10.81 7.12 -11.00
C ALA A 39 -11.38 5.84 -11.63
N VAL A 40 -10.51 5.01 -12.17
CA VAL A 40 -10.86 3.67 -12.65
C VAL A 40 -10.96 2.72 -11.47
N ILE A 41 -12.12 2.15 -11.22
CA ILE A 41 -12.34 1.21 -10.11
C ILE A 41 -12.30 -0.22 -10.62
N THR A 42 -11.34 -1.01 -10.14
CA THR A 42 -11.30 -2.46 -10.27
C THR A 42 -11.66 -3.08 -8.93
N ALA A 43 -12.85 -3.64 -8.83
CA ALA A 43 -13.34 -4.18 -7.57
C ALA A 43 -13.23 -5.71 -7.55
N TYR A 44 -12.93 -6.25 -6.38
CA TYR A 44 -12.84 -7.68 -6.12
C TYR A 44 -13.80 -8.10 -5.00
N SER A 45 -14.15 -9.38 -4.96
CA SER A 45 -14.94 -9.93 -3.85
C SER A 45 -14.12 -9.89 -2.55
N SER A 46 -14.65 -9.27 -1.49
CA SER A 46 -14.00 -9.19 -0.18
C SER A 46 -13.63 -10.56 0.41
N LYS A 47 -14.30 -11.63 -0.03
CA LYS A 47 -14.02 -12.99 0.41
C LYS A 47 -12.81 -13.61 -0.30
N LYS A 48 -12.41 -13.10 -1.47
CA LYS A 48 -11.34 -13.67 -2.28
C LYS A 48 -10.83 -12.63 -3.28
N ALA A 49 -9.71 -11.99 -2.98
CA ALA A 49 -8.97 -11.26 -4.00
C ALA A 49 -8.25 -12.29 -4.89
N GLU A 50 -8.63 -12.35 -6.16
CA GLU A 50 -8.00 -13.29 -7.09
C GLU A 50 -6.69 -12.71 -7.62
N ALA A 51 -5.61 -13.47 -7.49
CA ALA A 51 -4.29 -13.05 -7.97
C ALA A 51 -4.28 -12.62 -9.46
N PRO A 52 -5.00 -13.27 -10.39
CA PRO A 52 -5.08 -12.84 -11.78
C PRO A 52 -5.63 -11.43 -11.96
N GLN A 53 -6.68 -11.05 -11.22
CA GLN A 53 -7.24 -9.69 -11.30
C GLN A 53 -6.27 -8.63 -10.78
N LEU A 54 -5.53 -8.95 -9.72
CA LEU A 54 -4.49 -8.06 -9.18
C LEU A 54 -3.35 -7.90 -10.18
N LEU A 55 -2.86 -8.99 -10.78
CA LEU A 55 -1.79 -8.95 -11.78
C LEU A 55 -2.21 -8.15 -13.03
N GLU A 56 -3.45 -8.30 -13.48
CA GLU A 56 -4.00 -7.49 -14.57
C GLU A 56 -4.04 -6.00 -14.18
N ALA A 57 -4.50 -5.67 -12.96
CA ALA A 57 -4.50 -4.30 -12.49
C ALA A 57 -3.08 -3.70 -12.41
N MET A 58 -2.10 -4.50 -11.98
CA MET A 58 -0.69 -4.11 -11.89
C MET A 58 -0.03 -3.89 -13.25
N SER A 59 -0.36 -4.69 -14.26
CA SER A 59 0.23 -4.58 -15.61
C SER A 59 -0.08 -3.26 -16.32
N TRP A 60 -1.07 -2.54 -15.84
CA TRP A 60 -1.50 -1.25 -16.36
C TRP A 60 -0.71 -0.06 -15.74
N ALA A 61 -0.07 -0.26 -14.60
CA ALA A 61 0.49 0.80 -13.77
C ALA A 61 1.92 1.19 -14.18
N ASP A 62 2.25 2.47 -14.10
CA ASP A 62 3.62 2.99 -14.14
C ASP A 62 4.23 3.07 -12.74
N THR A 63 3.39 3.12 -11.70
CA THR A 63 3.77 3.03 -10.28
C THR A 63 2.63 2.44 -9.46
N ILE A 64 2.94 1.79 -8.36
CA ILE A 64 1.95 1.14 -7.50
C ILE A 64 2.08 1.68 -6.08
N VAL A 65 0.95 2.04 -5.47
CA VAL A 65 0.86 2.32 -4.03
C VAL A 65 0.07 1.17 -3.40
N CYS A 66 0.63 0.52 -2.39
CA CYS A 66 0.01 -0.60 -1.71
C CYS A 66 0.04 -0.39 -0.19
N GLY A 67 -1.09 -0.60 0.45
CA GLY A 67 -1.19 -0.58 1.92
C GLY A 67 -2.28 0.30 2.50
N PRO A 68 -2.51 1.54 2.01
CA PRO A 68 -3.51 2.41 2.61
C PRO A 68 -4.89 1.77 2.69
N GLY A 69 -5.32 1.41 3.89
CA GLY A 69 -6.65 0.91 4.18
C GLY A 69 -6.99 -0.51 3.70
N ILE A 70 -6.00 -1.34 3.36
CA ILE A 70 -6.23 -2.73 2.95
C ILE A 70 -6.57 -3.65 4.15
N GLY A 71 -6.27 -3.22 5.38
CA GLY A 71 -6.36 -4.07 6.57
C GLY A 71 -5.21 -5.08 6.66
N THR A 72 -5.32 -5.99 7.63
CA THR A 72 -4.32 -7.03 7.87
C THR A 72 -4.86 -8.46 7.81
N PRO A 73 -5.99 -8.77 7.13
CA PRO A 73 -6.43 -10.14 6.95
C PRO A 73 -5.48 -10.92 6.01
N ASP A 74 -5.61 -12.25 5.99
CA ASP A 74 -4.76 -13.11 5.15
C ASP A 74 -4.84 -12.75 3.66
N THR A 75 -5.99 -12.28 3.20
CA THR A 75 -6.18 -11.79 1.83
C THR A 75 -5.29 -10.58 1.53
N ALA A 76 -5.17 -9.64 2.46
CA ALA A 76 -4.29 -8.48 2.32
C ALA A 76 -2.82 -8.91 2.33
N ALA A 77 -2.43 -9.84 3.19
CA ALA A 77 -1.08 -10.40 3.20
C ALA A 77 -0.75 -11.07 1.86
N GLY A 78 -1.69 -11.81 1.29
CA GLY A 78 -1.57 -12.39 -0.05
C GLY A 78 -1.37 -11.33 -1.15
N MET A 79 -2.13 -10.23 -1.11
CA MET A 79 -1.98 -9.12 -2.05
C MET A 79 -0.62 -8.44 -1.94
N VAL A 80 -0.17 -8.10 -0.73
CA VAL A 80 1.16 -7.48 -0.51
C VAL A 80 2.27 -8.37 -1.06
N ARG A 81 2.23 -9.68 -0.79
CA ARG A 81 3.19 -10.65 -1.35
C ARG A 81 3.15 -10.69 -2.87
N THR A 82 1.96 -10.67 -3.45
CA THR A 82 1.78 -10.68 -4.92
C THR A 82 2.36 -9.41 -5.53
N VAL A 83 2.09 -8.25 -4.94
CA VAL A 83 2.65 -6.97 -5.40
C VAL A 83 4.17 -7.00 -5.36
N ILE A 84 4.78 -7.32 -4.22
CA ILE A 84 6.25 -7.34 -4.08
C ILE A 84 6.90 -8.29 -5.08
N LYS A 85 6.33 -9.49 -5.28
CA LYS A 85 6.91 -10.51 -6.17
C LYS A 85 6.79 -10.20 -7.66
N ASN A 86 5.76 -9.47 -8.06
CA ASN A 86 5.39 -9.40 -9.48
C ASN A 86 5.36 -7.97 -10.03
N ALA A 87 5.59 -6.95 -9.21
CA ALA A 87 5.66 -5.59 -9.72
C ALA A 87 6.86 -5.43 -10.65
N ALA A 88 6.60 -4.94 -11.86
CA ALA A 88 7.63 -4.56 -12.83
C ALA A 88 7.93 -3.04 -12.81
N VAL A 89 7.29 -2.30 -11.92
CA VAL A 89 7.34 -0.85 -11.76
C VAL A 89 7.61 -0.49 -10.31
N PRO A 90 8.04 0.75 -10.00
CA PRO A 90 8.26 1.19 -8.63
C PRO A 90 7.02 1.00 -7.74
N VAL A 91 7.24 0.59 -6.51
CA VAL A 91 6.18 0.33 -5.52
C VAL A 91 6.40 1.16 -4.28
N LEU A 92 5.37 1.89 -3.84
CA LEU A 92 5.31 2.52 -2.53
C LEU A 92 4.49 1.64 -1.58
N LEU A 93 5.07 1.28 -0.45
CA LEU A 93 4.44 0.49 0.61
C LEU A 93 4.22 1.37 1.84
N ASP A 94 2.97 1.45 2.31
CA ASP A 94 2.58 2.30 3.43
C ASP A 94 1.56 1.58 4.33
N ALA A 95 1.39 2.07 5.54
CA ALA A 95 0.31 1.69 6.44
C ALA A 95 0.18 0.16 6.64
N ASP A 96 -0.97 -0.44 6.28
CA ASP A 96 -1.23 -1.87 6.52
C ASP A 96 -0.28 -2.80 5.75
N ALA A 97 0.30 -2.38 4.61
CA ALA A 97 1.33 -3.17 3.94
C ALA A 97 2.58 -3.31 4.81
N LEU A 98 2.99 -2.25 5.50
CA LEU A 98 4.12 -2.27 6.43
C LEU A 98 3.82 -3.17 7.64
N ASN A 99 2.58 -3.17 8.13
CA ASN A 99 2.14 -4.08 9.19
C ASN A 99 2.16 -5.56 8.75
N VAL A 100 1.89 -5.84 7.48
CA VAL A 100 2.02 -7.19 6.91
C VAL A 100 3.51 -7.58 6.82
N ILE A 101 4.36 -6.69 6.32
CA ILE A 101 5.79 -6.92 6.17
C ILE A 101 6.46 -7.10 7.54
N ALA A 102 6.05 -6.35 8.55
CA ALA A 102 6.60 -6.48 9.91
C ALA A 102 6.41 -7.89 10.52
N LYS A 103 5.43 -8.67 10.02
CA LYS A 103 5.23 -10.07 10.42
C LYS A 103 6.17 -11.05 9.69
N ASP A 104 6.70 -10.65 8.54
CA ASP A 104 7.59 -11.45 7.70
C ASP A 104 8.48 -10.52 6.87
N THR A 105 9.54 -10.02 7.50
CA THR A 105 10.48 -9.08 6.86
C THR A 105 11.27 -9.69 5.71
N ASN A 106 11.28 -11.04 5.57
CA ASN A 106 11.88 -11.69 4.41
C ASN A 106 11.20 -11.31 3.09
N LEU A 107 10.00 -10.76 3.13
CA LEU A 107 9.34 -10.22 1.93
C LEU A 107 10.18 -9.13 1.25
N LEU A 108 10.93 -8.34 2.00
CA LEU A 108 11.82 -7.30 1.47
C LEU A 108 13.10 -7.86 0.83
N LEU A 109 13.41 -9.14 1.03
CA LEU A 109 14.54 -9.82 0.41
C LEU A 109 14.18 -10.47 -0.94
N LEU A 110 12.90 -10.49 -1.29
CA LEU A 110 12.47 -11.01 -2.59
C LEU A 110 12.98 -10.10 -3.71
N PRO A 111 13.28 -10.65 -4.90
CA PRO A 111 13.57 -9.82 -6.05
C PRO A 111 12.40 -8.88 -6.34
N HIS A 112 12.69 -7.59 -6.42
CA HIS A 112 11.69 -6.55 -6.69
C HIS A 112 12.33 -5.39 -7.47
N THR A 113 11.48 -4.51 -8.00
CA THR A 113 11.87 -3.20 -8.54
C THR A 113 12.17 -2.24 -7.39
N GLU A 114 12.18 -0.94 -7.64
CA GLU A 114 12.33 0.06 -6.59
C GLU A 114 11.19 -0.02 -5.58
N LEU A 115 11.52 -0.17 -4.29
CA LEU A 115 10.58 -0.11 -3.18
C LEU A 115 10.82 1.18 -2.38
N VAL A 116 9.75 1.92 -2.17
CA VAL A 116 9.71 3.06 -1.24
C VAL A 116 8.80 2.68 -0.07
N VAL A 117 9.25 2.90 1.15
CA VAL A 117 8.46 2.68 2.36
C VAL A 117 8.28 3.99 3.11
N THR A 118 7.10 4.24 3.67
CA THR A 118 6.75 5.49 4.37
C THR A 118 6.30 5.23 5.81
N PRO A 119 7.10 4.53 6.63
CA PRO A 119 6.70 4.16 7.97
C PRO A 119 6.65 5.39 8.89
N HIS A 120 5.57 5.55 9.64
CA HIS A 120 5.60 6.39 10.84
C HIS A 120 6.36 5.65 11.98
N LEU A 121 6.69 6.35 13.08
CA LEU A 121 7.53 5.78 14.16
C LEU A 121 7.05 4.42 14.68
N GLY A 122 5.74 4.23 14.85
CA GLY A 122 5.18 2.96 15.32
C GLY A 122 5.28 1.83 14.29
N GLU A 123 5.23 2.12 13.00
CA GLU A 123 5.43 1.13 11.93
C GLU A 123 6.90 0.77 11.82
N MET A 124 7.80 1.77 11.92
CA MET A 124 9.23 1.53 11.91
C MET A 124 9.64 0.63 13.08
N SER A 125 9.16 0.92 14.29
CA SER A 125 9.39 0.08 15.47
C SER A 125 8.95 -1.38 15.25
N ARG A 126 7.82 -1.60 14.58
CA ARG A 126 7.37 -2.97 14.25
C ARG A 126 8.24 -3.65 13.18
N LEU A 127 8.74 -2.88 12.22
CA LEU A 127 9.62 -3.39 11.16
C LEU A 127 11.00 -3.78 11.67
N THR A 128 11.59 -2.96 12.56
CA THR A 128 12.95 -3.19 13.10
C THR A 128 12.96 -4.06 14.35
N GLY A 129 11.84 -4.14 15.07
CA GLY A 129 11.77 -4.76 16.39
C GLY A 129 12.28 -3.86 17.52
N ASP A 130 12.70 -2.63 17.23
CA ASP A 130 13.22 -1.68 18.21
C ASP A 130 12.09 -0.85 18.84
N SER A 131 12.32 -0.33 20.04
CA SER A 131 11.31 0.52 20.70
C SER A 131 11.25 1.90 20.05
N CYS A 132 10.03 2.49 19.98
CA CYS A 132 9.84 3.86 19.48
C CYS A 132 10.67 4.92 20.23
N LEU A 133 11.10 4.63 21.46
CA LEU A 133 11.89 5.55 22.27
C LEU A 133 13.32 5.78 21.71
N LEU A 134 13.89 4.81 21.02
CA LEU A 134 15.21 4.97 20.39
C LEU A 134 15.19 6.01 19.27
N TYR A 135 14.11 6.06 18.48
CA TYR A 135 13.98 7.04 17.39
C TYR A 135 13.67 8.46 17.85
N THR A 136 13.11 8.62 19.05
CA THR A 136 12.85 9.95 19.61
C THR A 136 14.08 10.56 20.31
N SER A 137 15.00 9.73 20.81
CA SER A 137 16.24 10.22 21.43
C SER A 137 17.25 10.74 20.40
N ASP A 138 17.38 10.09 19.24
CA ASP A 138 18.26 10.54 18.15
C ASP A 138 17.81 11.87 17.54
N ALA A 139 16.49 12.06 17.40
CA ALA A 139 15.95 13.35 16.92
C ALA A 139 16.16 14.53 17.88
N ALA A 140 16.54 14.26 19.13
CA ALA A 140 16.87 15.31 20.11
C ALA A 140 18.37 15.72 20.08
N ASP A 141 19.23 14.87 19.55
CA ASP A 141 20.68 15.14 19.44
C ASP A 141 21.04 15.95 18.18
N ASP A 142 20.16 16.01 17.17
CA ASP A 142 20.35 16.83 15.97
C ASP A 142 20.08 18.35 16.17
N ARG A 143 19.98 18.82 17.41
CA ARG A 143 19.96 20.25 17.72
C ARG A 143 21.39 20.80 17.84
N ILE A 144 21.97 21.03 16.71
CA ILE A 144 23.06 21.98 16.60
C ILE A 144 22.53 23.30 16.06
#